data_b103b492750fba61515eb5ea3b020be5
#
_entry.id   b103b492750fba61515eb5ea3b020be5
#
_cell.length_a   1.000
_cell.length_b   1.000
_cell.length_c   1.000
_cell.angle_alpha   90.00
_cell.angle_beta   90.00
_cell.angle_gamma   90.00
#
_symmetry.space_group_name_H-M   'P 1'
#
loop_
_entity.id
_entity.type
_entity.pdbx_description
1 polymer ?
#
loop_
_entity_poly.entity_id
_entity_poly.type
_entity_poly.pdbx_seq_one_letter_code
_entity_poly.pdbx_strand_id
1 'polypeptide(L)'
;VSVSFRPHTPEDILKAMQCAGLNYIEWGGDVHAPADDMEKVAQLPALQKEYGVACSSYGSYFRIGVSPLEELPLVVAAAKALGTNIIRLWAGNEGSAAYTGQKKEAFFSECHKIAKIGAENDVIFCLECHNWTYTDTKETALELMTAIDSPHFRMYWQPNQFKSIEENI
;
A
#
# COMPACT_ATOMS: atom_id res chain seq x y z
N VAL A 1 5.07 -10.63 -2.75
CA VAL A 1 5.29 -9.20 -3.10
C VAL A 1 6.52 -9.03 -3.96
N SER A 2 6.44 -8.20 -5.02
CA SER A 2 7.56 -8.02 -5.96
C SER A 2 8.78 -7.31 -5.35
N VAL A 3 8.58 -6.57 -4.29
CA VAL A 3 9.67 -5.89 -3.54
C VAL A 3 10.79 -6.83 -3.09
N SER A 4 10.47 -8.09 -2.81
CA SER A 4 11.48 -9.10 -2.44
C SER A 4 12.36 -9.54 -3.62
N PHE A 5 12.01 -9.13 -4.82
CA PHE A 5 12.63 -9.56 -6.08
C PHE A 5 13.12 -8.38 -6.93
N ARG A 6 13.48 -7.26 -6.30
CA ARG A 6 13.93 -6.03 -7.01
C ARG A 6 14.99 -6.24 -8.11
N PRO A 7 15.96 -7.17 -7.97
CA PRO A 7 16.95 -7.42 -9.02
C PRO A 7 16.41 -8.18 -10.24
N HIS A 8 15.20 -8.74 -10.17
CA HIS A 8 14.64 -9.58 -11.21
C HIS A 8 13.66 -8.80 -12.09
N THR A 9 13.50 -9.23 -13.34
CA THR A 9 12.49 -8.67 -14.24
C THR A 9 11.08 -9.12 -13.83
N PRO A 10 10.03 -8.38 -14.18
CA PRO A 10 8.65 -8.83 -13.97
C PRO A 10 8.36 -10.22 -14.56
N GLU A 11 8.93 -10.52 -15.74
CA GLU A 11 8.79 -11.80 -16.40
C GLU A 11 9.42 -12.94 -15.56
N ASP A 12 10.63 -12.76 -15.06
CA ASP A 12 11.31 -13.74 -14.21
C ASP A 12 10.52 -14.02 -12.93
N ILE A 13 9.94 -12.98 -12.33
CA ILE A 13 9.11 -13.10 -11.15
C ILE A 13 7.86 -13.93 -11.45
N LEU A 14 7.12 -13.59 -12.51
CA LEU A 14 5.89 -14.27 -12.87
C LEU A 14 6.14 -15.73 -13.26
N LYS A 15 7.24 -16.01 -13.95
CA LYS A 15 7.67 -17.36 -14.28
C LYS A 15 7.96 -18.20 -13.02
N ALA A 16 8.68 -17.61 -12.06
CA ALA A 16 8.94 -18.26 -10.78
C ALA A 16 7.65 -18.52 -10.00
N MET A 17 6.71 -17.56 -10.00
CA MET A 17 5.39 -17.72 -9.39
C MET A 17 4.58 -18.84 -10.02
N GLN A 18 4.55 -18.91 -11.35
CA GLN A 18 3.88 -20.01 -12.07
C GLN A 18 4.45 -21.37 -11.67
N CYS A 19 5.80 -21.51 -11.62
CA CYS A 19 6.44 -22.73 -11.16
C CYS A 19 6.11 -23.09 -9.70
N ALA A 20 5.89 -22.08 -8.85
CA ALA A 20 5.51 -22.26 -7.44
C ALA A 20 3.98 -22.42 -7.22
N GLY A 21 3.16 -22.34 -8.25
CA GLY A 21 1.70 -22.41 -8.14
C GLY A 21 1.08 -21.18 -7.45
N LEU A 22 1.72 -20.01 -7.53
CA LEU A 22 1.23 -18.76 -6.94
C LEU A 22 0.46 -17.94 -7.97
N ASN A 23 -0.76 -17.53 -7.63
CA ASN A 23 -1.70 -16.90 -8.57
C ASN A 23 -1.91 -15.40 -8.33
N TYR A 24 -1.35 -14.84 -7.25
CA TYR A 24 -1.54 -13.43 -6.89
C TYR A 24 -0.23 -12.75 -6.53
N ILE A 25 -0.05 -11.51 -7.00
CA ILE A 25 1.11 -10.68 -6.72
C ILE A 25 0.68 -9.30 -6.21
N GLU A 26 1.44 -8.74 -5.26
CA GLU A 26 1.49 -7.31 -5.03
C GLU A 26 2.66 -6.74 -5.82
N TRP A 27 2.39 -5.79 -6.73
CA TRP A 27 3.43 -5.03 -7.41
C TRP A 27 3.92 -3.86 -6.56
N GLY A 28 5.23 -3.70 -6.47
CA GLY A 28 5.87 -2.56 -5.79
C GLY A 28 6.08 -1.38 -6.72
N GLY A 29 5.67 -0.21 -6.26
CA GLY A 29 5.83 1.07 -6.97
C GLY A 29 7.25 1.65 -6.93
N ASP A 30 8.19 0.98 -6.27
CA ASP A 30 9.57 1.43 -6.17
C ASP A 30 10.44 1.00 -7.37
N VAL A 31 10.22 -0.19 -7.93
CA VAL A 31 11.04 -0.74 -9.01
C VAL A 31 10.20 -1.26 -10.17
N HIS A 32 9.20 -2.12 -9.89
CA HIS A 32 8.52 -2.87 -10.95
C HIS A 32 7.35 -2.12 -11.57
N ALA A 33 6.63 -1.30 -10.78
CA ALA A 33 5.44 -0.57 -11.21
C ALA A 33 5.43 0.88 -10.69
N PRO A 34 6.42 1.72 -11.00
CA PRO A 34 6.45 3.10 -10.54
C PRO A 34 5.29 3.90 -11.13
N ALA A 35 4.55 4.63 -10.26
CA ALA A 35 3.35 5.36 -10.66
C ALA A 35 3.61 6.52 -11.64
N ASP A 36 4.84 7.02 -11.70
CA ASP A 36 5.31 8.05 -12.61
C ASP A 36 5.79 7.50 -13.96
N ASP A 37 5.85 6.15 -14.12
CA ASP A 37 6.18 5.46 -15.38
C ASP A 37 5.02 4.56 -15.84
N MET A 38 3.95 5.19 -16.32
CA MET A 38 2.75 4.48 -16.76
C MET A 38 2.98 3.60 -18.00
N GLU A 39 4.05 3.83 -18.78
CA GLU A 39 4.42 2.96 -19.91
C GLU A 39 4.89 1.60 -19.39
N LYS A 40 5.71 1.62 -18.34
CA LYS A 40 6.16 0.40 -17.66
C LYS A 40 5.01 -0.33 -16.97
N VAL A 41 4.15 0.39 -16.26
CA VAL A 41 2.97 -0.18 -15.59
C VAL A 41 2.05 -0.85 -16.59
N ALA A 42 1.80 -0.24 -17.76
CA ALA A 42 0.88 -0.76 -18.78
C ALA A 42 1.33 -2.08 -19.44
N GLN A 43 2.60 -2.47 -19.29
CA GLN A 43 3.11 -3.75 -19.80
C GLN A 43 2.77 -4.93 -18.88
N LEU A 44 2.59 -4.69 -17.58
CA LEU A 44 2.41 -5.74 -16.58
C LEU A 44 1.13 -6.57 -16.75
N PRO A 45 -0.04 -6.00 -17.09
CA PRO A 45 -1.27 -6.78 -17.26
C PRO A 45 -1.19 -7.87 -18.35
N ALA A 46 -0.46 -7.60 -19.43
CA ALA A 46 -0.27 -8.61 -20.49
C ALA A 46 0.56 -9.79 -19.98
N LEU A 47 1.66 -9.50 -19.28
CA LEU A 47 2.48 -10.53 -18.63
C LEU A 47 1.70 -11.29 -17.54
N GLN A 48 0.95 -10.59 -16.69
CA GLN A 48 0.10 -11.22 -15.69
C GLN A 48 -0.86 -12.25 -16.31
N LYS A 49 -1.51 -11.87 -17.43
CA LYS A 49 -2.42 -12.75 -18.15
C LYS A 49 -1.71 -13.96 -18.75
N GLU A 50 -0.51 -13.77 -19.32
CA GLU A 50 0.29 -14.84 -19.91
C GLU A 50 0.66 -15.90 -18.88
N TYR A 51 1.07 -15.48 -17.67
CA TYR A 51 1.48 -16.38 -16.59
C TYR A 51 0.35 -16.82 -15.65
N GLY A 52 -0.90 -16.39 -15.90
CA GLY A 52 -2.05 -16.75 -15.07
C GLY A 52 -2.00 -16.17 -13.66
N VAL A 53 -1.35 -14.98 -13.48
CA VAL A 53 -1.20 -14.30 -12.20
C VAL A 53 -2.05 -13.03 -12.18
N ALA A 54 -2.79 -12.78 -11.11
CA ALA A 54 -3.56 -11.55 -10.91
C ALA A 54 -2.85 -10.60 -9.93
N CYS A 55 -3.07 -9.29 -10.07
CA CYS A 55 -2.62 -8.31 -9.11
C CYS A 55 -3.57 -8.28 -7.91
N SER A 56 -3.06 -8.60 -6.71
CA SER A 56 -3.86 -8.55 -5.48
C SER A 56 -3.93 -7.14 -4.90
N SER A 57 -2.84 -6.40 -5.01
CA SER A 57 -2.71 -5.04 -4.45
C SER A 57 -1.53 -4.32 -5.08
N TYR A 58 -1.51 -3.00 -4.94
CA TYR A 58 -0.43 -2.14 -5.37
C TYR A 58 0.29 -1.51 -4.17
N GLY A 59 1.55 -1.85 -3.96
CA GLY A 59 2.42 -1.29 -2.93
C GLY A 59 3.02 0.03 -3.38
N SER A 60 2.31 1.13 -3.20
CA SER A 60 2.62 2.43 -3.83
C SER A 60 3.83 3.16 -3.26
N TYR A 61 4.26 2.82 -2.05
CA TYR A 61 5.26 3.57 -1.27
C TYR A 61 4.85 5.00 -0.90
N PHE A 62 3.63 5.41 -1.19
CA PHE A 62 3.08 6.69 -0.75
C PHE A 62 3.02 6.75 0.79
N ARG A 63 3.51 7.86 1.36
CA ARG A 63 3.57 8.10 2.81
C ARG A 63 2.69 9.28 3.16
N ILE A 64 1.65 9.04 3.92
CA ILE A 64 0.70 10.06 4.40
C ILE A 64 1.45 11.11 5.22
N GLY A 65 1.22 12.39 4.94
CA GLY A 65 1.90 13.52 5.61
C GLY A 65 3.34 13.75 5.17
N VAL A 66 3.84 13.02 4.14
CA VAL A 66 5.20 13.14 3.61
C VAL A 66 5.20 13.26 2.10
N SER A 67 4.53 12.33 1.41
CA SER A 67 4.37 12.38 -0.05
C SER A 67 3.35 13.47 -0.41
N PRO A 68 3.57 14.24 -1.50
CA PRO A 68 2.58 15.21 -1.97
C PRO A 68 1.24 14.54 -2.30
N LEU A 69 0.14 15.08 -1.77
CA LEU A 69 -1.20 14.53 -2.00
C LEU A 69 -1.58 14.51 -3.49
N GLU A 70 -0.99 15.40 -4.26
CA GLU A 70 -1.14 15.54 -5.71
C GLU A 70 -0.61 14.32 -6.49
N GLU A 71 0.20 13.47 -5.88
CA GLU A 71 0.67 12.22 -6.49
C GLU A 71 -0.36 11.08 -6.42
N LEU A 72 -1.35 11.16 -5.51
CA LEU A 72 -2.36 10.10 -5.36
C LEU A 72 -3.13 9.76 -6.64
N PRO A 73 -3.49 10.69 -7.53
CA PRO A 73 -4.12 10.35 -8.80
C PRO A 73 -3.28 9.43 -9.68
N LEU A 74 -1.95 9.59 -9.69
CA LEU A 74 -1.04 8.69 -10.41
C LEU A 74 -0.99 7.31 -9.77
N VAL A 75 -0.94 7.27 -8.44
CA VAL A 75 -0.97 6.02 -7.66
C VAL A 75 -2.26 5.23 -7.94
N VAL A 76 -3.41 5.91 -7.97
CA VAL A 76 -4.71 5.32 -8.31
C VAL A 76 -4.73 4.82 -9.76
N ALA A 77 -4.21 5.61 -10.69
CA ALA A 77 -4.14 5.21 -12.11
C ALA A 77 -3.28 3.95 -12.31
N ALA A 78 -2.13 3.89 -11.63
CA ALA A 78 -1.24 2.71 -11.66
C ALA A 78 -1.94 1.46 -11.12
N ALA A 79 -2.61 1.54 -9.97
CA ALA A 79 -3.36 0.43 -9.39
C ALA A 79 -4.47 -0.09 -10.33
N LYS A 80 -5.25 0.82 -10.90
CA LYS A 80 -6.31 0.47 -11.88
C LYS A 80 -5.73 -0.17 -13.13
N ALA A 81 -4.63 0.34 -13.65
CA ALA A 81 -3.94 -0.25 -14.80
C ALA A 81 -3.44 -1.67 -14.50
N LEU A 82 -2.98 -1.95 -13.29
CA LEU A 82 -2.57 -3.28 -12.82
C LEU A 82 -3.74 -4.26 -12.59
N GLY A 83 -4.97 -3.77 -12.60
CA GLY A 83 -6.18 -4.57 -12.39
C GLY A 83 -6.52 -4.81 -10.91
N THR A 84 -6.13 -3.90 -10.02
CA THR A 84 -6.48 -3.95 -8.60
C THR A 84 -7.09 -2.64 -8.12
N ASN A 85 -7.95 -2.73 -7.10
CA ASN A 85 -8.48 -1.57 -6.38
C ASN A 85 -7.91 -1.45 -4.95
N ILE A 86 -6.94 -2.28 -4.56
CA ILE A 86 -6.31 -2.22 -3.23
C ILE A 86 -4.93 -1.58 -3.37
N ILE A 87 -4.72 -0.49 -2.64
CA ILE A 87 -3.49 0.29 -2.68
C ILE A 87 -2.90 0.37 -1.28
N ARG A 88 -1.68 -0.11 -1.11
CA ARG A 88 -0.97 -0.03 0.16
C ARG A 88 -0.29 1.33 0.31
N LEU A 89 -0.51 1.97 1.46
CA LEU A 89 0.13 3.21 1.90
C LEU A 89 0.86 2.99 3.21
N TRP A 90 1.74 3.93 3.54
CA TRP A 90 2.37 4.01 4.86
C TRP A 90 1.84 5.22 5.65
N ALA A 91 1.59 5.00 6.93
CA ALA A 91 1.08 6.01 7.86
C ALA A 91 2.20 6.95 8.36
N GLY A 92 2.79 7.70 7.43
CA GLY A 92 3.90 8.60 7.71
C GLY A 92 5.27 7.92 7.69
N ASN A 93 6.26 8.57 8.31
CA ASN A 93 7.66 8.12 8.36
C ASN A 93 8.29 8.26 9.75
N GLU A 94 7.47 8.52 10.76
CA GLU A 94 7.88 8.64 12.16
C GLU A 94 6.95 7.80 13.03
N GLY A 95 7.45 7.30 14.18
CA GLY A 95 6.64 6.56 15.14
C GLY A 95 5.50 7.39 15.73
N SER A 96 4.45 6.72 16.17
CA SER A 96 3.21 7.34 16.66
C SER A 96 3.43 8.38 17.78
N ALA A 97 4.43 8.18 18.63
CA ALA A 97 4.78 9.12 19.70
C ALA A 97 5.18 10.52 19.20
N ALA A 98 5.60 10.65 17.94
CA ALA A 98 5.95 11.94 17.34
C ALA A 98 4.72 12.76 16.88
N TYR A 99 3.55 12.14 16.83
CA TYR A 99 2.31 12.76 16.36
C TYR A 99 1.52 13.32 17.54
N THR A 100 1.77 14.59 17.90
CA THR A 100 1.09 15.29 18.98
C THR A 100 0.48 16.61 18.50
N GLY A 101 -0.57 17.11 19.17
CA GLY A 101 -1.18 18.41 18.90
C GLY A 101 -1.52 18.60 17.41
N GLN A 102 -1.14 19.74 16.86
CA GLN A 102 -1.44 20.11 15.46
C GLN A 102 -0.91 19.12 14.42
N LYS A 103 0.24 18.48 14.67
CA LYS A 103 0.80 17.48 13.76
C LYS A 103 -0.13 16.28 13.62
N LYS A 104 -0.69 15.80 14.73
CA LYS A 104 -1.65 14.71 14.74
C LYS A 104 -2.95 15.11 14.03
N GLU A 105 -3.47 16.29 14.32
CA GLU A 105 -4.68 16.82 13.67
C GLU A 105 -4.51 16.95 12.15
N ALA A 106 -3.38 17.47 11.69
CA ALA A 106 -3.06 17.57 10.26
C ALA A 106 -2.98 16.20 9.59
N PHE A 107 -2.33 15.22 10.24
CA PHE A 107 -2.21 13.86 9.75
C PHE A 107 -3.59 13.19 9.62
N PHE A 108 -4.46 13.30 10.62
CA PHE A 108 -5.83 12.75 10.56
C PHE A 108 -6.67 13.44 9.49
N SER A 109 -6.53 14.77 9.35
CA SER A 109 -7.20 15.52 8.29
C SER A 109 -6.81 15.02 6.90
N GLU A 110 -5.53 14.70 6.69
CA GLU A 110 -5.06 14.14 5.42
C GLU A 110 -5.58 12.71 5.21
N CYS A 111 -5.63 11.87 6.25
CA CYS A 111 -6.24 10.54 6.17
C CYS A 111 -7.71 10.60 5.74
N HIS A 112 -8.50 11.56 6.25
CA HIS A 112 -9.88 11.80 5.81
C HIS A 112 -9.96 12.18 4.33
N LYS A 113 -9.05 13.04 3.84
CA LYS A 113 -8.99 13.40 2.41
C LYS A 113 -8.67 12.19 1.55
N ILE A 114 -7.72 11.35 1.98
CA ILE A 114 -7.34 10.12 1.29
C ILE A 114 -8.53 9.13 1.25
N ALA A 115 -9.25 8.96 2.36
CA ALA A 115 -10.45 8.13 2.40
C ALA A 115 -11.53 8.61 1.41
N LYS A 116 -11.71 9.93 1.29
CA LYS A 116 -12.62 10.54 0.32
C LYS A 116 -12.16 10.27 -1.12
N ILE A 117 -10.87 10.45 -1.42
CA ILE A 117 -10.30 10.11 -2.74
C ILE A 117 -10.52 8.64 -3.06
N GLY A 118 -10.39 7.75 -2.07
CA GLY A 118 -10.69 6.32 -2.22
C GLY A 118 -12.13 6.07 -2.65
N ALA A 119 -13.09 6.73 -2.00
CA ALA A 119 -14.51 6.63 -2.32
C ALA A 119 -14.82 7.16 -3.73
N GLU A 120 -14.26 8.31 -4.11
CA GLU A 120 -14.46 8.93 -5.42
C GLU A 120 -13.88 8.09 -6.57
N ASN A 121 -12.89 7.25 -6.30
CA ASN A 121 -12.20 6.44 -7.30
C ASN A 121 -12.51 4.95 -7.23
N ASP A 122 -13.36 4.50 -6.30
CA ASP A 122 -13.66 3.09 -6.02
C ASP A 122 -12.39 2.25 -5.75
N VAL A 123 -11.50 2.80 -4.92
CA VAL A 123 -10.30 2.10 -4.44
C VAL A 123 -10.28 2.03 -2.92
N ILE A 124 -9.53 1.09 -2.38
CA ILE A 124 -9.33 0.91 -0.95
C ILE A 124 -7.86 1.20 -0.64
N PHE A 125 -7.62 2.26 0.10
CA PHE A 125 -6.30 2.51 0.65
C PHE A 125 -6.11 1.69 1.92
N CYS A 126 -5.08 0.84 1.94
CA CYS A 126 -4.76 -0.03 3.06
C CYS A 126 -3.43 0.39 3.70
N LEU A 127 -3.43 0.65 4.99
CA LEU A 127 -2.21 0.94 5.73
C LEU A 127 -1.48 -0.34 6.09
N GLU A 128 -0.16 -0.28 6.06
CA GLU A 128 0.72 -1.31 6.60
C GLU A 128 1.03 -0.98 8.08
N CYS A 129 0.92 -1.98 8.97
CA CYS A 129 1.51 -1.87 10.31
C CYS A 129 3.03 -1.93 10.18
N HIS A 130 3.71 -0.82 10.48
CA HIS A 130 5.15 -0.75 10.31
C HIS A 130 5.78 0.12 11.40
N ASN A 131 6.96 -0.27 11.88
CA ASN A 131 7.77 0.58 12.74
C ASN A 131 8.07 1.91 12.04
N TRP A 132 8.20 2.97 12.82
CA TRP A 132 8.39 4.35 12.32
C TRP A 132 7.25 4.85 11.42
N THR A 133 6.03 4.42 11.72
CA THR A 133 4.80 4.99 11.17
C THR A 133 3.80 5.25 12.30
N TYR A 134 2.71 5.96 12.02
CA TYR A 134 1.66 6.18 13.03
C TYR A 134 1.02 4.85 13.50
N THR A 135 1.08 3.81 12.68
CA THR A 135 0.51 2.48 12.96
C THR A 135 1.55 1.50 13.53
N ASP A 136 2.52 1.99 14.31
CA ASP A 136 3.57 1.18 14.95
C ASP A 136 3.09 0.43 16.20
N THR A 137 1.94 0.80 16.77
CA THR A 137 1.28 0.09 17.85
C THR A 137 -0.17 -0.25 17.50
N LYS A 138 -0.73 -1.27 18.14
CA LYS A 138 -2.15 -1.63 17.91
C LYS A 138 -3.11 -0.55 18.40
N GLU A 139 -2.75 0.15 19.46
CA GLU A 139 -3.56 1.23 20.06
C GLU A 139 -3.70 2.40 19.08
N THR A 140 -2.59 2.86 18.50
CA THR A 140 -2.61 3.96 17.53
C THR A 140 -3.20 3.56 16.18
N ALA A 141 -3.00 2.31 15.77
CA ALA A 141 -3.66 1.75 14.61
C ALA A 141 -5.19 1.70 14.78
N LEU A 142 -5.68 1.22 15.93
CA LEU A 142 -7.10 1.18 16.25
C LEU A 142 -7.68 2.59 16.37
N GLU A 143 -6.98 3.52 17.01
CA GLU A 143 -7.37 4.93 17.11
C GLU A 143 -7.60 5.52 15.71
N LEU A 144 -6.64 5.34 14.80
CA LEU A 144 -6.73 5.86 13.44
C LEU A 144 -7.89 5.24 12.67
N MET A 145 -8.02 3.91 12.70
CA MET A 145 -9.11 3.22 11.99
C MET A 145 -10.49 3.61 12.51
N THR A 146 -10.63 3.81 13.83
CA THR A 146 -11.87 4.26 14.46
C THR A 146 -12.20 5.70 14.08
N ALA A 147 -11.21 6.57 14.04
CA ALA A 147 -11.42 7.99 13.72
C ALA A 147 -11.78 8.19 12.24
N ILE A 148 -11.19 7.45 11.31
CA ILE A 148 -11.46 7.61 9.88
C ILE A 148 -12.74 6.88 9.46
N ASP A 149 -13.02 5.71 10.03
CA ASP A 149 -14.23 4.88 9.83
C ASP A 149 -14.76 4.86 8.39
N SER A 150 -13.92 4.48 7.43
CA SER A 150 -14.27 4.46 6.00
C SER A 150 -14.05 3.08 5.40
N PRO A 151 -14.97 2.58 4.53
CA PRO A 151 -14.74 1.36 3.77
C PRO A 151 -13.60 1.49 2.76
N HIS A 152 -13.21 2.72 2.41
CA HIS A 152 -12.14 3.03 1.47
C HIS A 152 -10.79 3.35 2.12
N PHE A 153 -10.70 3.24 3.46
CA PHE A 153 -9.48 3.44 4.24
C PHE A 153 -9.39 2.33 5.29
N ARG A 154 -8.53 1.35 5.04
CA ARG A 154 -8.40 0.12 5.82
C ARG A 154 -6.95 -0.12 6.20
N MET A 155 -6.66 -1.24 6.82
CA MET A 155 -5.29 -1.65 7.06
C MET A 155 -5.13 -3.15 6.85
N TYR A 156 -3.91 -3.56 6.52
CA TYR A 156 -3.48 -4.94 6.58
C TYR A 156 -3.26 -5.34 8.03
N TRP A 157 -3.66 -6.56 8.38
CA TRP A 157 -3.06 -7.18 9.55
C TRP A 157 -1.68 -7.71 9.16
N GLN A 158 -0.65 -7.28 9.89
CA GLN A 158 0.72 -7.72 9.72
C GLN A 158 1.37 -7.83 11.10
N PRO A 159 1.96 -8.99 11.47
CA PRO A 159 2.65 -9.09 12.74
C PRO A 159 3.88 -8.19 12.74
N ASN A 160 4.08 -7.46 13.83
CA ASN A 160 5.30 -6.69 14.04
C ASN A 160 6.44 -7.67 14.37
N GLN A 161 7.45 -7.76 13.50
CA GLN A 161 8.57 -8.67 13.62
C GLN A 161 9.47 -8.42 14.85
N PHE A 162 9.31 -7.27 15.52
CA PHE A 162 10.07 -6.91 16.72
C PHE A 162 9.29 -7.16 18.03
N LYS A 163 8.10 -7.74 17.92
CA LYS A 163 7.23 -8.08 19.05
C LYS A 163 7.04 -9.59 19.16
N SER A 164 6.73 -10.07 20.36
CA SER A 164 6.37 -11.47 20.57
C SER A 164 5.05 -11.84 19.88
N ILE A 165 4.75 -13.11 19.78
CA ILE A 165 3.47 -13.60 19.24
C ILE A 165 2.32 -13.07 20.09
N GLU A 166 2.45 -13.10 21.42
CA GLU A 166 1.44 -12.65 22.39
C GLU A 166 1.14 -11.15 22.26
N GLU A 167 2.14 -10.34 21.91
CA GLU A 167 1.96 -8.90 21.67
C GLU A 167 1.34 -8.59 20.31
N ASN A 168 1.32 -9.54 19.38
CA ASN A 168 0.77 -9.40 18.04
C ASN A 168 -0.67 -9.90 17.92
N ILE A 169 -1.19 -10.63 18.92
CA ILE A 169 -2.54 -11.18 18.99
C ILE A 169 -3.38 -10.38 19.98
#